data_1682b1d9c1accb1289042d18f785009c
#
_entry.id   1682b1d9c1accb1289042d18f785009c
#
_cell.length_a   1.000
_cell.length_b   1.000
_cell.length_c   1.000
_cell.angle_alpha   90.00
_cell.angle_beta   90.00
_cell.angle_gamma   90.00
#
_symmetry.space_group_name_H-M   'P 1'
#
loop_
_entity.id
_entity.type
_entity.pdbx_description
1 polymer ?
#
loop_
_entity_poly.entity_id
_entity_poly.type
_entity_poly.pdbx_seq_one_letter_code
_entity_poly.pdbx_strand_id
1 'polypeptide(L)'
;MGISKRAWQVAGAAAGGASLFGGGLAIGRLLRLDSQRGDYRKAWEDHNLATLDRLRQLDEHPEGERPYLIVSLGDSSVQGMGASRITESYPARLASSIAAQMDREVLLLNLSLSGATIESVELTQIPQMRGLGLLDGPYSLDLVTLTIGGNDVMAEDMAPGQFEERLRRVLASLPAGALVSTIPSFGIMPQESRAQDMSDRIAAAVADSDAHLVDLRSLTQEYSLPTYTFAYHAADFFHPNSAAYTKWAQLFADAWATSRREAAPVVEDAPQWDMLSARVAQSEYDD
;
A
#
# COMPACT_ATOMS: atom_id res chain seq x y z
N MET A 1 -16.78 -1.85 16.79
CA MET A 1 -15.82 -2.02 17.89
C MET A 1 -14.91 -0.82 17.88
N GLY A 2 -14.93 -0.02 18.95
CA GLY A 2 -14.32 1.31 18.97
C GLY A 2 -12.80 1.20 19.09
N ILE A 3 -12.11 1.93 18.24
CA ILE A 3 -10.66 2.17 18.32
C ILE A 3 -10.37 2.83 19.67
N SER A 4 -9.43 2.25 20.42
CA SER A 4 -9.10 2.66 21.78
C SER A 4 -8.74 4.16 21.82
N LYS A 5 -9.30 4.89 22.80
CA LYS A 5 -9.03 6.32 23.05
C LYS A 5 -7.53 6.65 23.25
N ARG A 6 -6.66 5.65 23.40
CA ARG A 6 -5.21 5.79 23.57
C ARG A 6 -4.45 6.13 22.26
N ALA A 7 -4.93 5.66 21.10
CA ALA A 7 -4.32 6.03 19.82
C ALA A 7 -4.37 7.54 19.54
N TRP A 8 -5.37 8.23 20.08
CA TRP A 8 -5.51 9.69 19.97
C TRP A 8 -4.62 10.48 20.94
N GLN A 9 -4.16 9.87 22.03
CA GLN A 9 -3.31 10.56 23.01
C GLN A 9 -1.85 10.72 22.55
N VAL A 10 -1.35 9.84 21.67
CA VAL A 10 0.01 9.93 21.14
C VAL A 10 0.11 11.02 20.07
N ALA A 11 -0.91 11.20 19.24
CA ALA A 11 -0.98 12.31 18.28
C ALA A 11 -1.09 13.68 18.96
N GLY A 12 -1.68 13.74 20.17
CA GLY A 12 -1.85 14.97 20.96
C GLY A 12 -0.58 15.47 21.65
N ALA A 13 0.39 14.59 21.94
CA ALA A 13 1.60 14.97 22.67
C ALA A 13 2.66 15.68 21.81
N ALA A 14 2.64 15.49 20.49
CA ALA A 14 3.53 16.21 19.56
C ALA A 14 3.04 17.63 19.21
N ALA A 15 1.80 17.98 19.54
CA ALA A 15 1.17 19.26 19.21
C ALA A 15 1.36 20.36 20.28
N GLY A 16 2.09 20.11 21.35
CA GLY A 16 2.20 20.97 22.53
C GLY A 16 3.06 22.24 22.39
N GLY A 17 3.47 22.65 21.20
CA GLY A 17 4.41 23.77 21.01
C GLY A 17 4.09 24.78 19.91
N ALA A 18 2.97 24.71 19.21
CA ALA A 18 2.64 25.61 18.12
C ALA A 18 1.54 26.62 18.51
N SER A 19 1.86 27.91 18.38
CA SER A 19 1.00 29.06 18.66
C SER A 19 -0.36 28.99 17.94
N LEU A 20 -1.35 29.66 18.48
CA LEU A 20 -2.79 29.69 18.15
C LEU A 20 -3.16 29.87 16.65
N PHE A 21 -2.24 30.30 15.80
CA PHE A 21 -2.46 30.38 14.34
C PHE A 21 -2.22 29.07 13.59
N GLY A 22 -1.45 28.13 14.14
CA GLY A 22 -1.21 26.81 13.54
C GLY A 22 -2.29 25.77 13.88
N GLY A 23 -3.02 25.97 14.96
CA GLY A 23 -4.00 24.99 15.47
C GLY A 23 -5.18 24.72 14.50
N GLY A 24 -5.70 25.76 13.88
CA GLY A 24 -6.83 25.62 12.94
C GLY A 24 -6.46 24.89 11.65
N LEU A 25 -5.24 25.10 11.13
CA LEU A 25 -4.73 24.40 9.94
C LEU A 25 -4.41 22.94 10.24
N ALA A 26 -3.85 22.64 11.41
CA ALA A 26 -3.55 21.28 11.84
C ALA A 26 -4.84 20.47 12.07
N ILE A 27 -5.84 21.04 12.73
CA ILE A 27 -7.16 20.41 12.94
C ILE A 27 -7.85 20.17 11.59
N GLY A 28 -7.88 21.16 10.69
CA GLY A 28 -8.46 21.00 9.35
C GLY A 28 -7.79 19.91 8.53
N ARG A 29 -6.46 19.75 8.66
CA ARG A 29 -5.70 18.70 7.98
C ARG A 29 -5.95 17.30 8.58
N LEU A 30 -6.08 17.19 9.90
CA LEU A 30 -6.44 15.94 10.57
C LEU A 30 -7.88 15.50 10.24
N LEU A 31 -8.84 16.43 10.20
CA LEU A 31 -10.21 16.16 9.79
C LEU A 31 -10.28 15.70 8.31
N ARG A 32 -9.41 16.25 7.45
CA ARG A 32 -9.30 15.83 6.06
C ARG A 32 -8.79 14.38 5.93
N LEU A 33 -7.83 13.97 6.75
CA LEU A 33 -7.33 12.58 6.74
C LEU A 33 -8.39 11.59 7.23
N ASP A 34 -9.23 11.99 8.18
CA ASP A 34 -10.33 11.13 8.63
C ASP A 34 -11.41 10.97 7.55
N SER A 35 -11.74 12.04 6.81
CA SER A 35 -12.63 11.93 5.63
C SER A 35 -12.02 11.10 4.51
N GLN A 36 -10.72 11.25 4.22
CA GLN A 36 -10.03 10.47 3.20
C GLN A 36 -10.17 8.96 3.40
N ARG A 37 -10.23 8.48 4.66
CA ARG A 37 -10.38 7.05 4.94
C ARG A 37 -11.65 6.48 4.31
N GLY A 38 -12.77 7.17 4.44
CA GLY A 38 -14.05 6.78 3.84
C GLY A 38 -14.03 6.91 2.31
N ASP A 39 -13.55 8.06 1.83
CA ASP A 39 -13.53 8.39 0.41
C ASP A 39 -12.59 7.46 -0.38
N TYR A 40 -11.37 7.21 0.13
CA TYR A 40 -10.41 6.33 -0.55
C TYR A 40 -10.82 4.87 -0.50
N ARG A 41 -11.41 4.43 0.63
CA ARG A 41 -11.97 3.10 0.71
C ARG A 41 -13.06 2.89 -0.34
N LYS A 42 -14.02 3.83 -0.42
CA LYS A 42 -15.10 3.74 -1.42
C LYS A 42 -14.54 3.76 -2.85
N ALA A 43 -13.61 4.65 -3.15
CA ALA A 43 -13.01 4.74 -4.47
C ALA A 43 -12.28 3.45 -4.87
N TRP A 44 -11.58 2.79 -3.94
CA TRP A 44 -10.97 1.48 -4.20
C TRP A 44 -12.01 0.37 -4.33
N GLU A 45 -13.09 0.37 -3.54
CA GLU A 45 -14.20 -0.58 -3.69
C GLU A 45 -14.83 -0.46 -5.08
N ASP A 46 -15.16 0.75 -5.52
CA ASP A 46 -15.73 1.02 -6.87
C ASP A 46 -14.76 0.59 -7.97
N HIS A 47 -13.46 0.90 -7.83
CA HIS A 47 -12.43 0.49 -8.79
C HIS A 47 -12.25 -1.02 -8.85
N ASN A 48 -12.21 -1.69 -7.71
CA ASN A 48 -12.08 -3.14 -7.64
C ASN A 48 -13.28 -3.85 -8.30
N LEU A 49 -14.50 -3.33 -8.11
CA LEU A 49 -15.69 -3.87 -8.78
C LEU A 49 -15.58 -3.74 -10.29
N ALA A 50 -15.22 -2.57 -10.81
CA ALA A 50 -15.00 -2.35 -12.24
C ALA A 50 -13.89 -3.26 -12.79
N THR A 51 -12.81 -3.46 -12.03
CA THR A 51 -11.71 -4.36 -12.39
C THR A 51 -12.16 -5.83 -12.46
N LEU A 52 -12.95 -6.28 -11.50
CA LEU A 52 -13.51 -7.64 -11.51
C LEU A 52 -14.49 -7.85 -12.67
N ASP A 53 -15.29 -6.85 -13.00
CA ASP A 53 -16.19 -6.92 -14.17
C ASP A 53 -15.39 -6.97 -15.47
N ARG A 54 -14.31 -6.20 -15.58
CA ARG A 54 -13.39 -6.27 -16.74
C ARG A 54 -12.73 -7.66 -16.86
N LEU A 55 -12.29 -8.26 -15.75
CA LEU A 55 -11.73 -9.61 -15.75
C LEU A 55 -12.75 -10.66 -16.21
N ARG A 56 -14.02 -10.57 -15.77
CA ARG A 56 -15.09 -11.48 -16.25
C ARG A 56 -15.35 -11.33 -17.73
N GLN A 57 -15.41 -10.09 -18.25
CA GLN A 57 -15.60 -9.85 -19.69
C GLN A 57 -14.47 -10.46 -20.51
N LEU A 58 -13.22 -10.38 -20.02
CA LEU A 58 -12.07 -10.98 -20.69
C LEU A 58 -12.07 -12.52 -20.65
N ASP A 59 -12.61 -13.11 -19.58
CA ASP A 59 -12.77 -14.56 -19.47
C ASP A 59 -13.88 -15.09 -20.42
N GLU A 60 -14.97 -14.34 -20.55
CA GLU A 60 -16.09 -14.67 -21.48
C GLU A 60 -15.72 -14.43 -22.95
N HIS A 61 -14.89 -13.43 -23.21
CA HIS A 61 -14.47 -13.01 -24.56
C HIS A 61 -12.95 -12.80 -24.60
N PRO A 62 -12.16 -13.86 -24.69
CA PRO A 62 -10.70 -13.79 -24.68
C PRO A 62 -10.17 -13.26 -26.03
N GLU A 63 -10.20 -11.95 -26.21
CA GLU A 63 -9.63 -11.27 -27.38
C GLU A 63 -8.35 -10.51 -26.98
N GLY A 64 -7.31 -10.66 -27.79
CA GLY A 64 -6.06 -9.93 -27.63
C GLY A 64 -5.14 -10.45 -26.54
N GLU A 65 -4.20 -9.59 -26.12
CA GLU A 65 -3.25 -9.89 -25.07
C GLU A 65 -3.93 -9.73 -23.69
N ARG A 66 -3.76 -10.74 -22.83
CA ARG A 66 -4.27 -10.71 -21.46
C ARG A 66 -3.66 -9.53 -20.68
N PRO A 67 -4.45 -8.72 -19.96
CA PRO A 67 -3.92 -7.68 -19.08
C PRO A 67 -2.94 -8.23 -18.04
N TYR A 68 -2.00 -7.40 -17.62
CA TYR A 68 -1.13 -7.69 -16.48
C TYR A 68 -1.89 -7.40 -15.19
N LEU A 69 -2.08 -8.41 -14.34
CA LEU A 69 -2.91 -8.30 -13.13
C LEU A 69 -2.05 -8.12 -11.87
N ILE A 70 -2.26 -7.00 -11.18
CA ILE A 70 -1.61 -6.67 -9.91
C ILE A 70 -2.64 -6.74 -8.77
N VAL A 71 -2.26 -7.35 -7.65
CA VAL A 71 -3.01 -7.29 -6.40
C VAL A 71 -2.15 -6.64 -5.32
N SER A 72 -2.68 -5.63 -4.64
CA SER A 72 -2.00 -4.94 -3.54
C SER A 72 -2.70 -5.23 -2.22
N LEU A 73 -1.92 -5.74 -1.25
CA LEU A 73 -2.34 -6.10 0.10
C LEU A 73 -1.67 -5.20 1.13
N GLY A 74 -2.34 -5.00 2.25
CA GLY A 74 -1.76 -4.26 3.37
C GLY A 74 -2.74 -3.35 4.09
N ASP A 75 -2.26 -2.19 4.50
CA ASP A 75 -2.96 -1.25 5.37
C ASP A 75 -3.35 0.07 4.69
N SER A 76 -3.52 1.13 5.48
CA SER A 76 -3.86 2.47 5.00
C SER A 76 -2.81 3.09 4.07
N SER A 77 -1.55 2.70 4.18
CA SER A 77 -0.50 3.18 3.29
C SER A 77 -0.69 2.66 1.86
N VAL A 78 -1.17 1.43 1.71
CA VAL A 78 -1.51 0.83 0.42
C VAL A 78 -2.76 1.48 -0.20
N GLN A 79 -3.70 1.93 0.64
CA GLN A 79 -4.84 2.75 0.17
C GLN A 79 -4.42 4.16 -0.28
N GLY A 80 -3.20 4.59 0.04
CA GLY A 80 -2.70 5.91 -0.30
C GLY A 80 -3.12 6.99 0.68
N MET A 81 -3.44 6.64 1.94
CA MET A 81 -3.73 7.63 2.98
C MET A 81 -2.58 8.63 3.10
N GLY A 82 -2.94 9.93 3.13
CA GLY A 82 -1.97 11.02 3.15
C GLY A 82 -1.55 11.55 1.77
N ALA A 83 -1.77 10.82 0.68
CA ALA A 83 -1.62 11.34 -0.67
C ALA A 83 -2.67 12.41 -0.98
N SER A 84 -2.37 13.32 -1.91
CA SER A 84 -3.32 14.35 -2.34
C SER A 84 -4.48 13.79 -3.14
N ARG A 85 -4.25 12.66 -3.84
CA ARG A 85 -5.22 11.90 -4.63
C ARG A 85 -4.96 10.41 -4.47
N ILE A 86 -5.98 9.60 -4.58
CA ILE A 86 -5.88 8.13 -4.54
C ILE A 86 -4.96 7.57 -5.64
N THR A 87 -4.95 8.19 -6.82
CA THR A 87 -4.09 7.84 -7.96
C THR A 87 -2.61 8.16 -7.74
N GLU A 88 -2.28 8.85 -6.65
CA GLU A 88 -0.90 9.13 -6.22
C GLU A 88 -0.41 8.16 -5.13
N SER A 89 -1.20 7.14 -4.78
CA SER A 89 -0.76 6.01 -3.95
C SER A 89 0.33 5.21 -4.64
N TYR A 90 1.20 4.54 -3.88
CA TYR A 90 2.28 3.77 -4.51
C TYR A 90 1.77 2.63 -5.41
N PRO A 91 0.67 1.90 -5.09
CA PRO A 91 0.19 0.86 -6.00
C PRO A 91 -0.31 1.41 -7.34
N ALA A 92 -1.00 2.56 -7.31
CA ALA A 92 -1.48 3.21 -8.53
C ALA A 92 -0.32 3.70 -9.42
N ARG A 93 0.71 4.32 -8.80
CA ARG A 93 1.91 4.77 -9.51
C ARG A 93 2.71 3.59 -10.07
N LEU A 94 2.85 2.50 -9.29
CA LEU A 94 3.50 1.27 -9.75
C LEU A 94 2.76 0.67 -10.94
N ALA A 95 1.44 0.53 -10.86
CA ALA A 95 0.63 -0.01 -11.93
C ALA A 95 0.76 0.81 -13.22
N SER A 96 0.73 2.15 -13.10
CA SER A 96 0.91 3.05 -14.24
C SER A 96 2.30 2.93 -14.86
N SER A 97 3.35 2.85 -14.05
CA SER A 97 4.72 2.73 -14.55
C SER A 97 4.97 1.38 -15.25
N ILE A 98 4.40 0.29 -14.72
CA ILE A 98 4.46 -1.04 -15.36
C ILE A 98 3.67 -1.01 -16.67
N ALA A 99 2.48 -0.41 -16.72
CA ALA A 99 1.70 -0.29 -17.93
C ALA A 99 2.45 0.45 -19.05
N ALA A 100 3.08 1.57 -18.70
CA ALA A 100 3.89 2.36 -19.63
C ALA A 100 5.15 1.60 -20.10
N GLN A 101 5.83 0.86 -19.19
CA GLN A 101 7.02 0.06 -19.52
C GLN A 101 6.70 -1.11 -20.45
N MET A 102 5.57 -1.77 -20.22
CA MET A 102 5.17 -2.97 -20.98
C MET A 102 4.38 -2.64 -22.24
N ASP A 103 3.92 -1.39 -22.41
CA ASP A 103 2.94 -1.01 -23.44
C ASP A 103 1.73 -1.96 -23.47
N ARG A 104 1.17 -2.24 -22.27
CA ARG A 104 0.14 -3.26 -22.05
C ARG A 104 -0.88 -2.80 -21.00
N GLU A 105 -2.15 -3.24 -21.17
CA GLU A 105 -3.17 -3.01 -20.14
C GLU A 105 -2.73 -3.64 -18.82
N VAL A 106 -2.75 -2.85 -17.74
CA VAL A 106 -2.54 -3.31 -16.37
C VAL A 106 -3.84 -3.16 -15.61
N LEU A 107 -4.24 -4.20 -14.91
CA LEU A 107 -5.36 -4.19 -13.98
C LEU A 107 -4.84 -4.25 -12.56
N LEU A 108 -5.37 -3.41 -11.69
CA LEU A 108 -4.98 -3.32 -10.28
C LEU A 108 -6.18 -3.61 -9.38
N LEU A 109 -6.05 -4.59 -8.50
CA LEU A 109 -6.96 -4.81 -7.38
C LEU A 109 -6.27 -4.39 -6.08
N ASN A 110 -6.84 -3.45 -5.36
CA ASN A 110 -6.34 -3.01 -4.05
C ASN A 110 -7.24 -3.57 -2.95
N LEU A 111 -6.80 -4.64 -2.30
CA LEU A 111 -7.53 -5.35 -1.24
C LEU A 111 -7.12 -4.90 0.17
N SER A 112 -6.32 -3.83 0.27
CA SER A 112 -5.85 -3.30 1.54
C SER A 112 -6.97 -2.71 2.40
N LEU A 113 -6.76 -2.69 3.71
CA LEU A 113 -7.74 -2.17 4.68
C LEU A 113 -7.06 -1.19 5.63
N SER A 114 -7.60 0.03 5.78
CA SER A 114 -7.10 0.98 6.76
C SER A 114 -7.12 0.41 8.17
N GLY A 115 -5.99 0.50 8.88
CA GLY A 115 -5.82 -0.06 10.22
C GLY A 115 -5.54 -1.56 10.25
N ALA A 116 -5.33 -2.20 9.08
CA ALA A 116 -4.98 -3.61 9.01
C ALA A 116 -3.65 -3.92 9.69
N THR A 117 -3.60 -5.08 10.32
CA THR A 117 -2.42 -5.74 10.87
C THR A 117 -2.10 -6.99 10.06
N ILE A 118 -0.98 -7.65 10.34
CA ILE A 118 -0.66 -8.93 9.69
C ILE A 118 -1.77 -9.97 9.90
N GLU A 119 -2.48 -9.94 11.04
CA GLU A 119 -3.66 -10.78 11.26
C GLU A 119 -4.79 -10.48 10.28
N SER A 120 -5.02 -9.21 9.97
CA SER A 120 -6.01 -8.79 8.96
C SER A 120 -5.65 -9.30 7.56
N VAL A 121 -4.36 -9.29 7.21
CA VAL A 121 -3.90 -9.87 5.94
C VAL A 121 -4.16 -11.37 5.91
N GLU A 122 -3.75 -12.11 6.96
CA GLU A 122 -3.88 -13.56 7.07
C GLU A 122 -5.36 -14.01 7.04
N LEU A 123 -6.22 -13.36 7.84
CA LEU A 123 -7.59 -13.83 8.10
C LEU A 123 -8.67 -13.15 7.25
N THR A 124 -8.31 -12.09 6.50
CA THR A 124 -9.29 -11.36 5.67
C THR A 124 -8.82 -11.21 4.24
N GLN A 125 -7.63 -10.62 3.99
CA GLN A 125 -7.21 -10.28 2.63
C GLN A 125 -6.83 -11.53 1.81
N ILE A 126 -6.09 -12.48 2.39
CA ILE A 126 -5.77 -13.76 1.72
C ILE A 126 -7.04 -14.59 1.44
N PRO A 127 -7.97 -14.79 2.39
CA PRO A 127 -9.25 -15.42 2.08
C PRO A 127 -10.06 -14.68 1.00
N GLN A 128 -10.03 -13.35 0.98
CA GLN A 128 -10.68 -12.56 -0.07
C GLN A 128 -10.05 -12.83 -1.44
N MET A 129 -8.70 -12.83 -1.55
CA MET A 129 -8.03 -13.20 -2.81
C MET A 129 -8.47 -14.58 -3.30
N ARG A 130 -8.55 -15.56 -2.40
CA ARG A 130 -8.99 -16.92 -2.73
C ARG A 130 -10.45 -16.94 -3.17
N GLY A 131 -11.33 -16.24 -2.44
CA GLY A 131 -12.75 -16.13 -2.77
C GLY A 131 -13.02 -15.43 -4.12
N LEU A 132 -12.12 -14.55 -4.55
CA LEU A 132 -12.17 -13.88 -5.86
C LEU A 132 -11.53 -14.71 -6.99
N GLY A 133 -10.99 -15.90 -6.70
CA GLY A 133 -10.34 -16.75 -7.71
C GLY A 133 -8.97 -16.28 -8.16
N LEU A 134 -8.28 -15.47 -7.34
CA LEU A 134 -6.98 -14.88 -7.67
C LEU A 134 -5.79 -15.78 -7.32
N LEU A 135 -5.97 -16.77 -6.44
CA LEU A 135 -4.92 -17.72 -6.04
C LEU A 135 -5.08 -19.08 -6.73
N ASP A 136 -6.27 -19.65 -6.66
CA ASP A 136 -6.55 -21.02 -7.11
C ASP A 136 -7.64 -21.05 -8.19
N GLY A 137 -7.97 -19.90 -8.78
CA GLY A 137 -9.07 -19.72 -9.70
C GLY A 137 -8.68 -19.42 -11.14
N PRO A 138 -9.62 -18.90 -11.96
CA PRO A 138 -9.42 -18.70 -13.38
C PRO A 138 -8.48 -17.54 -13.73
N TYR A 139 -8.31 -16.58 -12.81
CA TYR A 139 -7.53 -15.38 -13.09
C TYR A 139 -6.04 -15.62 -12.87
N SER A 140 -5.26 -15.39 -13.91
CA SER A 140 -3.80 -15.47 -13.83
C SER A 140 -3.25 -14.18 -13.23
N LEU A 141 -2.78 -14.27 -12.00
CA LEU A 141 -2.18 -13.18 -11.24
C LEU A 141 -0.70 -13.04 -11.60
N ASP A 142 -0.25 -11.82 -11.92
CA ASP A 142 1.12 -11.55 -12.36
C ASP A 142 1.99 -10.97 -11.25
N LEU A 143 1.42 -10.18 -10.34
CA LEU A 143 2.16 -9.55 -9.26
C LEU A 143 1.30 -9.37 -8.01
N VAL A 144 1.87 -9.69 -6.86
CA VAL A 144 1.33 -9.29 -5.55
C VAL A 144 2.30 -8.32 -4.88
N THR A 145 1.77 -7.25 -4.29
CA THR A 145 2.52 -6.38 -3.38
C THR A 145 1.93 -6.45 -1.98
N LEU A 146 2.79 -6.50 -0.96
CA LEU A 146 2.39 -6.51 0.44
C LEU A 146 3.17 -5.44 1.21
N THR A 147 2.47 -4.49 1.80
CA THR A 147 3.02 -3.49 2.74
C THR A 147 2.19 -3.52 4.01
N ILE A 148 2.77 -4.03 5.08
CA ILE A 148 2.10 -4.27 6.37
C ILE A 148 3.07 -4.14 7.53
N GLY A 149 2.56 -3.95 8.73
CA GLY A 149 3.33 -3.97 9.97
C GLY A 149 3.35 -2.62 10.70
N GLY A 150 3.01 -1.51 10.03
CA GLY A 150 2.96 -0.21 10.70
C GLY A 150 1.98 -0.19 11.87
N ASN A 151 0.80 -0.76 11.71
CA ASN A 151 -0.19 -0.89 12.79
C ASN A 151 0.23 -1.94 13.84
N ASP A 152 0.92 -3.00 13.42
CA ASP A 152 1.45 -4.03 14.34
C ASP A 152 2.55 -3.47 15.24
N VAL A 153 3.37 -2.54 14.74
CA VAL A 153 4.35 -1.80 15.55
C VAL A 153 3.66 -0.98 16.63
N MET A 154 2.52 -0.37 16.31
CA MET A 154 1.73 0.45 17.24
C MET A 154 0.88 -0.40 18.21
N ALA A 155 0.61 -1.66 17.88
CA ALA A 155 -0.14 -2.60 18.72
C ALA A 155 0.81 -3.28 19.72
N GLU A 156 0.67 -2.97 21.00
CA GLU A 156 1.54 -3.52 22.06
C GLU A 156 1.23 -4.98 22.43
N ASP A 157 0.08 -5.49 22.00
CA ASP A 157 -0.44 -6.83 22.35
C ASP A 157 0.09 -7.96 21.45
N MET A 158 0.75 -7.66 20.33
CA MET A 158 1.37 -8.65 19.45
C MET A 158 2.89 -8.67 19.62
N ALA A 159 3.45 -9.78 20.08
CA ALA A 159 4.90 -9.95 20.13
C ALA A 159 5.52 -10.03 18.71
N PRO A 160 6.73 -9.47 18.46
CA PRO A 160 7.38 -9.55 17.15
C PRO A 160 7.54 -10.96 16.59
N GLY A 161 7.74 -11.97 17.44
CA GLY A 161 7.78 -13.38 17.00
C GLY A 161 6.43 -13.90 16.51
N GLN A 162 5.33 -13.47 17.11
CA GLN A 162 3.98 -13.83 16.63
C GLN A 162 3.66 -13.15 15.28
N PHE A 163 4.11 -11.90 15.11
CA PHE A 163 4.04 -11.22 13.83
C PHE A 163 4.78 -12.01 12.73
N GLU A 164 6.02 -12.45 13.01
CA GLU A 164 6.83 -13.23 12.07
C GLU A 164 6.15 -14.56 11.71
N GLU A 165 5.60 -15.29 12.68
CA GLU A 165 4.89 -16.55 12.43
C GLU A 165 3.69 -16.34 11.48
N ARG A 166 2.90 -15.29 11.70
CA ARG A 166 1.78 -14.93 10.82
C ARG A 166 2.28 -14.53 9.43
N LEU A 167 3.32 -13.71 9.36
CA LEU A 167 3.92 -13.30 8.10
C LEU A 167 4.39 -14.50 7.28
N ARG A 168 5.04 -15.48 7.89
CA ARG A 168 5.46 -16.72 7.21
C ARG A 168 4.28 -17.50 6.63
N ARG A 169 3.13 -17.57 7.34
CA ARG A 169 1.91 -18.19 6.81
C ARG A 169 1.30 -17.38 5.64
N VAL A 170 1.34 -16.06 5.74
CA VAL A 170 0.92 -15.18 4.63
C VAL A 170 1.81 -15.41 3.42
N LEU A 171 3.15 -15.37 3.57
CA LEU A 171 4.11 -15.60 2.48
C LEU A 171 3.91 -16.95 1.80
N ALA A 172 3.67 -18.02 2.59
CA ALA A 172 3.36 -19.34 2.05
C ALA A 172 2.05 -19.42 1.24
N SER A 173 1.18 -18.43 1.38
CA SER A 173 -0.08 -18.33 0.64
C SER A 173 0.01 -17.42 -0.58
N LEU A 174 1.10 -16.67 -0.75
CA LEU A 174 1.30 -15.77 -1.87
C LEU A 174 1.97 -16.51 -3.05
N PRO A 175 1.73 -16.07 -4.30
CA PRO A 175 2.47 -16.59 -5.44
C PRO A 175 3.94 -16.20 -5.36
N ALA A 176 4.79 -17.01 -5.96
CA ALA A 176 6.22 -16.72 -6.10
C ALA A 176 6.43 -15.35 -6.78
N GLY A 177 7.45 -14.63 -6.36
CA GLY A 177 7.76 -13.29 -6.89
C GLY A 177 6.94 -12.16 -6.28
N ALA A 178 6.15 -12.40 -5.24
CA ALA A 178 5.46 -11.33 -4.50
C ALA A 178 6.48 -10.31 -3.96
N LEU A 179 6.16 -9.02 -4.03
CA LEU A 179 7.00 -7.95 -3.50
C LEU A 179 6.54 -7.58 -2.09
N VAL A 180 7.40 -7.73 -1.11
CA VAL A 180 7.06 -7.53 0.30
C VAL A 180 7.97 -6.46 0.90
N SER A 181 7.38 -5.41 1.46
CA SER A 181 8.17 -4.31 2.01
C SER A 181 8.56 -4.52 3.47
N THR A 182 9.73 -3.99 3.83
CA THR A 182 10.05 -3.71 5.24
C THR A 182 9.14 -2.59 5.79
N ILE A 183 9.03 -2.49 7.11
CA ILE A 183 8.32 -1.40 7.78
C ILE A 183 9.18 -0.13 7.67
N PRO A 184 8.62 0.99 7.19
CA PRO A 184 9.34 2.27 7.17
C PRO A 184 9.88 2.66 8.56
N SER A 185 10.94 3.48 8.59
CA SER A 185 11.44 4.04 9.85
C SER A 185 10.36 4.88 10.54
N PHE A 186 10.25 4.74 11.83
CA PHE A 186 9.43 5.57 12.71
C PHE A 186 10.20 6.79 13.23
N GLY A 187 11.44 6.98 12.74
CA GLY A 187 12.28 8.13 13.04
C GLY A 187 12.57 8.25 14.53
N ILE A 188 12.12 9.36 15.13
CA ILE A 188 12.35 9.64 16.57
C ILE A 188 11.25 9.09 17.48
N MET A 189 10.27 8.37 16.95
CA MET A 189 9.19 7.81 17.78
C MET A 189 9.69 6.69 18.70
N PRO A 190 9.12 6.52 19.90
CA PRO A 190 9.52 5.46 20.82
C PRO A 190 9.45 4.04 20.23
N GLN A 191 8.61 3.85 19.23
CA GLN A 191 8.38 2.57 18.56
C GLN A 191 9.47 2.19 17.54
N GLU A 192 10.46 3.06 17.28
CA GLU A 192 11.49 2.84 16.25
C GLU A 192 12.26 1.51 16.45
N SER A 193 12.64 1.17 17.68
CA SER A 193 13.34 -0.10 17.94
C SER A 193 12.48 -1.32 17.65
N ARG A 194 11.17 -1.24 17.90
CA ARG A 194 10.21 -2.29 17.57
C ARG A 194 10.00 -2.40 16.06
N ALA A 195 9.90 -1.26 15.37
CA ALA A 195 9.81 -1.21 13.91
C ALA A 195 11.06 -1.84 13.25
N GLN A 196 12.26 -1.61 13.84
CA GLN A 196 13.49 -2.25 13.40
C GLN A 196 13.44 -3.76 13.57
N ASP A 197 13.15 -4.27 14.80
CA ASP A 197 13.08 -5.71 15.07
C ASP A 197 12.07 -6.41 14.12
N MET A 198 10.90 -5.82 13.92
CA MET A 198 9.89 -6.38 13.03
C MET A 198 10.31 -6.31 11.55
N SER A 199 11.01 -5.26 11.10
CA SER A 199 11.58 -5.18 9.76
C SER A 199 12.65 -6.23 9.50
N ASP A 200 13.52 -6.49 10.48
CA ASP A 200 14.55 -7.52 10.38
C ASP A 200 13.91 -8.92 10.25
N ARG A 201 12.80 -9.16 10.95
CA ARG A 201 12.00 -10.39 10.82
C ARG A 201 11.30 -10.51 9.48
N ILE A 202 10.81 -9.39 8.90
CA ILE A 202 10.29 -9.39 7.53
C ILE A 202 11.39 -9.80 6.55
N ALA A 203 12.57 -9.17 6.65
CA ALA A 203 13.68 -9.49 5.78
C ALA A 203 14.12 -10.95 5.87
N ALA A 204 14.20 -11.50 7.09
CA ALA A 204 14.51 -12.90 7.31
C ALA A 204 13.43 -13.85 6.75
N ALA A 205 12.14 -13.55 6.99
CA ALA A 205 11.04 -14.37 6.47
C ALA A 205 10.97 -14.35 4.93
N VAL A 206 11.22 -13.19 4.32
CA VAL A 206 11.27 -13.05 2.86
C VAL A 206 12.46 -13.81 2.27
N ALA A 207 13.64 -13.76 2.91
CA ALA A 207 14.82 -14.50 2.47
C ALA A 207 14.62 -16.03 2.46
N ASP A 208 13.73 -16.54 3.31
CA ASP A 208 13.35 -17.94 3.40
C ASP A 208 12.12 -18.31 2.53
N SER A 209 11.70 -17.43 1.62
CA SER A 209 10.52 -17.60 0.77
C SER A 209 10.81 -17.30 -0.70
N ASP A 210 9.83 -17.49 -1.58
CA ASP A 210 9.91 -17.13 -3.00
C ASP A 210 9.51 -15.66 -3.27
N ALA A 211 9.37 -14.82 -2.24
CA ALA A 211 9.08 -13.40 -2.35
C ALA A 211 10.36 -12.57 -2.52
N HIS A 212 10.21 -11.31 -2.95
CA HIS A 212 11.28 -10.34 -3.08
C HIS A 212 11.10 -9.20 -2.07
N LEU A 213 12.18 -8.82 -1.41
CA LEU A 213 12.18 -7.74 -0.44
C LEU A 213 12.20 -6.37 -1.13
N VAL A 214 11.37 -5.46 -0.63
CA VAL A 214 11.39 -4.03 -0.95
C VAL A 214 11.79 -3.26 0.31
N ASP A 215 12.99 -2.71 0.34
CA ASP A 215 13.54 -2.10 1.56
C ASP A 215 13.10 -0.64 1.73
N LEU A 216 11.84 -0.45 2.13
CA LEU A 216 11.31 0.87 2.49
C LEU A 216 11.99 1.46 3.72
N ARG A 217 12.53 0.59 4.61
CA ARG A 217 13.17 1.05 5.83
C ARG A 217 14.45 1.81 5.53
N SER A 218 15.36 1.23 4.74
CA SER A 218 16.61 1.90 4.34
C SER A 218 16.33 3.25 3.67
N LEU A 219 15.37 3.30 2.73
CA LEU A 219 14.97 4.56 2.12
C LEU A 219 14.54 5.60 3.15
N THR A 220 13.73 5.22 4.14
CA THR A 220 13.15 6.18 5.09
C THR A 220 14.14 6.56 6.21
N GLN A 221 15.11 5.71 6.52
CA GLN A 221 16.22 6.04 7.44
C GLN A 221 17.19 7.09 6.89
N GLU A 222 17.32 7.21 5.57
CA GLU A 222 18.14 8.24 4.94
C GLU A 222 17.57 9.66 5.09
N TYR A 223 16.29 9.79 5.48
CA TYR A 223 15.66 11.09 5.62
C TYR A 223 16.21 11.84 6.85
N SER A 224 16.76 13.04 6.62
CA SER A 224 17.01 13.94 7.75
C SER A 224 15.72 14.24 8.49
N LEU A 225 15.81 14.60 9.77
CA LEU A 225 14.64 14.88 10.60
C LEU A 225 13.68 15.94 9.98
N PRO A 226 14.17 17.07 9.42
CA PRO A 226 13.30 18.00 8.71
C PRO A 226 12.67 17.39 7.46
N THR A 227 13.41 16.58 6.70
CA THR A 227 12.93 15.90 5.49
C THR A 227 11.84 14.89 5.85
N TYR A 228 12.07 14.08 6.88
CA TYR A 228 11.08 13.14 7.41
C TYR A 228 9.79 13.87 7.77
N THR A 229 9.88 14.91 8.59
CA THR A 229 8.71 15.59 9.18
C THR A 229 7.93 16.43 8.17
N PHE A 230 8.61 17.15 7.27
CA PHE A 230 7.97 18.18 6.44
C PHE A 230 7.88 17.84 4.96
N ALA A 231 8.76 16.98 4.44
CA ALA A 231 8.82 16.70 3.02
C ALA A 231 8.08 15.42 2.62
N TYR A 232 8.02 14.40 3.49
CA TYR A 232 7.55 13.07 3.11
C TYR A 232 6.38 12.52 3.94
N HIS A 233 5.92 13.25 4.97
CA HIS A 233 4.74 12.84 5.74
C HIS A 233 3.55 13.76 5.50
N ALA A 234 2.37 13.17 5.65
CA ALA A 234 1.11 13.91 5.73
C ALA A 234 1.02 14.68 7.06
N ALA A 235 -0.09 15.38 7.26
CA ALA A 235 -0.26 16.24 8.42
C ALA A 235 -0.33 15.51 9.78
N ASP A 236 -0.53 14.20 9.77
CA ASP A 236 -0.55 13.35 10.97
C ASP A 236 0.83 12.82 11.36
N PHE A 237 1.88 13.15 10.60
CA PHE A 237 3.25 12.67 10.79
C PHE A 237 3.41 11.15 10.82
N PHE A 238 2.42 10.44 10.32
CA PHE A 238 2.39 8.98 10.29
C PHE A 238 2.26 8.43 8.86
N HIS A 239 1.28 8.95 8.09
CA HIS A 239 1.09 8.50 6.71
C HIS A 239 2.03 9.22 5.76
N PRO A 240 2.57 8.50 4.74
CA PRO A 240 3.33 9.13 3.66
C PRO A 240 2.48 10.13 2.87
N ASN A 241 3.09 11.15 2.32
CA ASN A 241 2.44 12.04 1.34
C ASN A 241 2.71 11.56 -0.09
N SER A 242 2.17 12.28 -1.09
CA SER A 242 2.33 11.94 -2.52
C SER A 242 3.79 11.82 -2.96
N ALA A 243 4.70 12.66 -2.42
CA ALA A 243 6.12 12.62 -2.77
C ALA A 243 6.81 11.36 -2.20
N ALA A 244 6.45 10.96 -0.97
CA ALA A 244 6.93 9.71 -0.38
C ALA A 244 6.42 8.50 -1.18
N TYR A 245 5.15 8.50 -1.56
CA TYR A 245 4.59 7.41 -2.36
C TYR A 245 5.22 7.27 -3.74
N THR A 246 5.69 8.35 -4.35
CA THR A 246 6.48 8.27 -5.59
C THR A 246 7.78 7.49 -5.36
N LYS A 247 8.50 7.79 -4.26
CA LYS A 247 9.73 7.06 -3.91
C LYS A 247 9.47 5.61 -3.55
N TRP A 248 8.39 5.32 -2.82
CA TRP A 248 7.98 3.95 -2.53
C TRP A 248 7.68 3.18 -3.82
N ALA A 249 6.88 3.78 -4.71
CA ALA A 249 6.56 3.17 -5.99
C ALA A 249 7.81 2.88 -6.83
N GLN A 250 8.84 3.77 -6.79
CA GLN A 250 10.10 3.52 -7.47
C GLN A 250 10.83 2.30 -6.91
N LEU A 251 10.90 2.13 -5.58
CA LEU A 251 11.51 0.93 -4.98
C LEU A 251 10.78 -0.36 -5.37
N PHE A 252 9.44 -0.32 -5.41
CA PHE A 252 8.66 -1.46 -5.88
C PHE A 252 8.90 -1.72 -7.37
N ALA A 253 9.03 -0.68 -8.19
CA ALA A 253 9.33 -0.80 -9.61
C ALA A 253 10.75 -1.36 -9.84
N ASP A 254 11.73 -0.93 -9.04
CA ASP A 254 13.09 -1.45 -9.08
C ASP A 254 13.16 -2.95 -8.71
N ALA A 255 12.43 -3.36 -7.67
CA ALA A 255 12.33 -4.76 -7.25
C ALA A 255 11.62 -5.61 -8.31
N TRP A 256 10.53 -5.12 -8.89
CA TRP A 256 9.82 -5.76 -9.99
C TRP A 256 10.72 -5.98 -11.19
N ALA A 257 11.42 -4.94 -11.64
CA ALA A 257 12.33 -5.02 -12.77
C ALA A 257 13.52 -5.97 -12.51
N THR A 258 14.08 -5.91 -11.28
CA THR A 258 15.16 -6.81 -10.86
C THR A 258 14.73 -8.28 -10.93
N SER A 259 13.51 -8.61 -10.46
CA SER A 259 12.98 -9.98 -10.51
C SER A 259 12.83 -10.50 -11.94
N ARG A 260 12.61 -9.61 -12.90
CA ARG A 260 12.46 -9.90 -14.34
C ARG A 260 13.75 -9.76 -15.13
N ARG A 261 14.83 -9.23 -14.52
CA ARG A 261 16.09 -8.88 -15.19
C ARG A 261 15.91 -7.84 -16.30
N GLU A 262 15.04 -6.89 -16.08
CA GLU A 262 14.69 -5.77 -16.96
C GLU A 262 15.16 -4.45 -16.38
N ALA A 263 15.17 -3.38 -17.19
CA ALA A 263 15.37 -2.02 -16.69
C ALA A 263 14.13 -1.57 -15.92
N ALA A 264 14.32 -0.87 -14.80
CA ALA A 264 13.22 -0.35 -14.02
C ALA A 264 12.55 0.85 -14.74
N PRO A 265 11.21 0.95 -14.73
CA PRO A 265 10.54 2.16 -15.20
C PRO A 265 10.82 3.33 -14.26
N VAL A 266 10.84 4.54 -14.81
CA VAL A 266 10.92 5.78 -14.02
C VAL A 266 9.50 6.19 -13.63
N VAL A 267 9.17 6.02 -12.35
CA VAL A 267 7.80 6.24 -11.85
C VAL A 267 7.33 7.69 -12.00
N GLU A 268 8.24 8.67 -11.91
CA GLU A 268 7.92 10.10 -12.11
C GLU A 268 7.48 10.41 -13.54
N ASP A 269 7.97 9.65 -14.53
CA ASP A 269 7.67 9.84 -15.95
C ASP A 269 6.39 9.12 -16.38
N ALA A 270 5.86 8.23 -15.54
CA ALA A 270 4.65 7.49 -15.84
C ALA A 270 3.42 8.41 -15.84
N PRO A 271 2.42 8.17 -16.73
CA PRO A 271 1.18 8.92 -16.71
C PRO A 271 0.45 8.72 -15.38
N GLN A 272 -0.50 9.62 -15.08
CA GLN A 272 -1.35 9.42 -13.91
C GLN A 272 -2.19 8.15 -14.12
N TRP A 273 -2.30 7.30 -13.06
CA TRP A 273 -3.13 6.10 -13.11
C TRP A 273 -4.59 6.45 -13.42
N ASP A 274 -5.15 5.78 -14.40
CA ASP A 274 -6.53 5.94 -14.81
C ASP A 274 -7.40 4.88 -14.13
N MET A 275 -8.26 5.32 -13.20
CA MET A 275 -9.15 4.44 -12.44
C MET A 275 -10.26 3.89 -13.35
N LEU A 276 -10.38 2.57 -13.45
CA LEU A 276 -11.45 1.92 -14.26
C LEU A 276 -12.84 2.40 -13.88
N SER A 277 -13.12 2.60 -12.60
CA SER A 277 -14.41 3.15 -12.14
C SER A 277 -14.71 4.55 -12.72
N ALA A 278 -13.69 5.38 -12.91
CA ALA A 278 -13.86 6.70 -13.52
C ALA A 278 -14.16 6.60 -15.02
N ARG A 279 -13.51 5.66 -15.71
CA ARG A 279 -13.78 5.39 -17.15
C ARG A 279 -15.19 4.86 -17.38
N VAL A 280 -15.66 3.92 -16.56
CA VAL A 280 -17.03 3.38 -16.64
C VAL A 280 -18.06 4.48 -16.39
N ALA A 281 -17.88 5.28 -15.34
CA ALA A 281 -18.79 6.40 -15.06
C ALA A 281 -18.83 7.43 -16.20
N GLN A 282 -17.73 7.65 -16.91
CA GLN A 282 -17.68 8.60 -18.02
C GLN A 282 -18.38 8.05 -19.27
N SER A 283 -18.25 6.75 -19.58
CA SER A 283 -18.94 6.12 -20.70
C SER A 283 -20.47 6.09 -20.53
N GLU A 284 -20.99 5.97 -19.30
CA GLU A 284 -22.42 6.02 -19.00
C GLU A 284 -23.04 7.43 -19.17
N TYR A 285 -22.23 8.50 -19.20
CA TYR A 285 -22.69 9.87 -19.45
C TYR A 285 -22.64 10.27 -20.94
N ASP A 286 -21.86 9.53 -21.75
CA ASP A 286 -21.68 9.82 -23.18
C ASP A 286 -22.68 9.04 -24.07
N ASP A 287 -23.43 8.06 -23.51
CA ASP A 287 -24.52 7.30 -24.10
C ASP A 287 -25.89 7.94 -23.75
#